data_3ee21f94fd901d4af8940456338515de
#
_entry.id   3ee21f94fd901d4af8940456338515de
#
_cell.length_a   1.000
_cell.length_b   1.000
_cell.length_c   1.000
_cell.angle_alpha   90.00
_cell.angle_beta   90.00
_cell.angle_gamma   90.00
#
_symmetry.space_group_name_H-M   'P 1'
#
loop_
_entity.id
_entity.type
_entity.pdbx_description
1 polymer ?
#
loop_
_entity_poly.entity_id
_entity_poly.type
_entity_poly.pdbx_seq_one_letter_code
_entity_poly.pdbx_strand_id
1 'polypeptide(L)'
;MLCVTNTSIAISIAEEITPLIESELLIIDLTTHDKSGTSKMKSVFKNQNIKYTVNPVMGGPVQSEEGVLGGIWGGNPNDFEESKKYLLNFCKNIFNFGTVEKAAQAKLLSNFLSLLTTTTVIEFFRSAKQLDIDINLLCEVAKLGSGNSGALGRIADKALHGDYKGYVFSVNNTLKDLTYINDLLKDSSNAEQLSRIAMNFYDSAKDKGFGDHLVSELIEKEY
;
A
#
# COMPACT_ATOMS: atom_id res chain seq x y z
N MET A 1 -4.68 -7.05 -17.45
CA MET A 1 -4.13 -6.52 -16.18
C MET A 1 -4.66 -7.37 -15.03
N LEU A 2 -3.85 -7.60 -14.01
CA LEU A 2 -4.19 -8.30 -12.77
C LEU A 2 -4.21 -7.28 -11.62
N CYS A 3 -5.30 -7.23 -10.86
CA CYS A 3 -5.43 -6.32 -9.72
C CYS A 3 -6.32 -7.00 -8.67
N VAL A 4 -5.70 -7.60 -7.66
CA VAL A 4 -6.39 -8.35 -6.61
C VAL A 4 -5.86 -7.98 -5.22
N THR A 5 -6.53 -8.46 -4.17
CA THR A 5 -6.29 -8.01 -2.80
C THR A 5 -5.01 -8.56 -2.16
N ASN A 6 -4.55 -9.74 -2.60
CA ASN A 6 -3.38 -10.39 -2.00
C ASN A 6 -2.66 -11.33 -2.97
N THR A 7 -1.47 -11.76 -2.56
CA THR A 7 -0.57 -12.64 -3.29
C THR A 7 -1.19 -14.01 -3.61
N SER A 8 -1.89 -14.64 -2.68
CA SER A 8 -2.43 -16.00 -2.87
C SER A 8 -3.49 -16.05 -3.96
N ILE A 9 -4.38 -15.05 -4.00
CA ILE A 9 -5.39 -14.91 -5.05
C ILE A 9 -4.72 -14.66 -6.41
N ALA A 10 -3.69 -13.80 -6.46
CA ALA A 10 -2.95 -13.54 -7.68
C ALA A 10 -2.29 -14.80 -8.24
N ILE A 11 -1.65 -15.60 -7.38
CA ILE A 11 -1.01 -16.87 -7.77
C ILE A 11 -2.06 -17.86 -8.32
N SER A 12 -3.19 -18.01 -7.62
CA SER A 12 -4.26 -18.92 -8.06
C SER A 12 -4.76 -18.57 -9.47
N ILE A 13 -5.02 -17.28 -9.71
CA ILE A 13 -5.44 -16.82 -11.05
C ILE A 13 -4.32 -17.03 -12.07
N ALA A 14 -3.07 -16.73 -11.71
CA ALA A 14 -1.95 -16.91 -12.63
C ALA A 14 -1.76 -18.37 -13.05
N GLU A 15 -1.86 -19.31 -12.09
CA GLU A 15 -1.76 -20.75 -12.36
C GLU A 15 -2.92 -21.26 -13.22
N GLU A 16 -4.12 -20.70 -13.06
CA GLU A 16 -5.28 -21.05 -13.87
C GLU A 16 -5.18 -20.54 -15.31
N ILE A 17 -4.77 -19.28 -15.51
CA ILE A 17 -4.75 -18.67 -16.85
C ILE A 17 -3.53 -19.06 -17.68
N THR A 18 -2.37 -19.32 -17.06
CA THR A 18 -1.11 -19.57 -17.77
C THR A 18 -1.22 -20.69 -18.81
N PRO A 19 -1.85 -21.86 -18.53
CA PRO A 19 -2.00 -22.93 -19.52
C PRO A 19 -2.89 -22.56 -20.71
N LEU A 20 -3.69 -21.50 -20.61
CA LEU A 20 -4.64 -21.06 -21.63
C LEU A 20 -4.03 -20.02 -22.58
N ILE A 21 -2.79 -19.56 -22.32
CA ILE A 21 -2.13 -18.54 -23.12
C ILE A 21 -1.40 -19.18 -24.29
N GLU A 22 -1.98 -19.06 -25.48
CA GLU A 22 -1.44 -19.65 -26.72
C GLU A 22 -0.57 -18.68 -27.53
N SER A 23 -0.72 -17.38 -27.35
CA SER A 23 0.02 -16.34 -28.07
C SER A 23 0.75 -15.39 -27.14
N GLU A 24 1.57 -14.49 -27.69
CA GLU A 24 2.27 -13.48 -26.89
C GLU A 24 1.27 -12.59 -26.11
N LEU A 25 1.46 -12.48 -24.81
CA LEU A 25 0.59 -11.72 -23.92
C LEU A 25 1.41 -10.88 -22.94
N LEU A 26 1.09 -9.57 -22.85
CA LEU A 26 1.57 -8.71 -21.79
C LEU A 26 0.64 -8.79 -20.57
N ILE A 27 1.19 -9.24 -19.44
CA ILE A 27 0.53 -9.21 -18.14
C ILE A 27 1.14 -8.08 -17.32
N ILE A 28 0.28 -7.15 -16.89
CA ILE A 28 0.64 -6.06 -15.97
C ILE A 28 -0.06 -6.35 -14.65
N ASP A 29 0.72 -6.61 -13.61
CA ASP A 29 0.23 -6.94 -12.28
C ASP A 29 0.31 -5.71 -11.36
N LEU A 30 -0.83 -5.26 -10.87
CA LEU A 30 -0.98 -4.10 -9.98
C LEU A 30 -1.00 -4.51 -8.51
N THR A 31 -0.98 -5.82 -8.22
CA THR A 31 -1.10 -6.37 -6.88
C THR A 31 0.16 -6.11 -6.06
N THR A 32 -0.03 -5.81 -4.78
CA THR A 32 1.08 -5.74 -3.82
C THR A 32 1.46 -7.14 -3.37
N HIS A 33 2.70 -7.55 -3.61
CA HIS A 33 3.25 -8.85 -3.26
C HIS A 33 4.32 -8.78 -2.20
N ASP A 34 4.42 -9.83 -1.39
CA ASP A 34 5.60 -10.13 -0.58
C ASP A 34 6.75 -10.67 -1.46
N LYS A 35 7.92 -10.86 -0.85
CA LYS A 35 9.11 -11.35 -1.55
C LYS A 35 8.91 -12.73 -2.18
N SER A 36 8.28 -13.66 -1.44
CA SER A 36 8.05 -15.03 -1.89
C SER A 36 7.02 -15.07 -3.02
N GLY A 37 5.94 -14.31 -2.89
CA GLY A 37 4.90 -14.18 -3.90
C GLY A 37 5.41 -13.56 -5.19
N THR A 38 6.23 -12.52 -5.11
CA THR A 38 6.89 -11.93 -6.28
C THR A 38 7.70 -12.99 -7.06
N SER A 39 8.48 -13.80 -6.35
CA SER A 39 9.26 -14.88 -6.96
C SER A 39 8.38 -15.96 -7.58
N LYS A 40 7.29 -16.34 -6.90
CA LYS A 40 6.33 -17.33 -7.38
C LYS A 40 5.60 -16.84 -8.63
N MET A 41 5.08 -15.60 -8.64
CA MET A 41 4.41 -14.99 -9.79
C MET A 41 5.32 -14.98 -11.02
N LYS A 42 6.58 -14.55 -10.84
CA LYS A 42 7.58 -14.57 -11.89
C LYS A 42 7.86 -15.99 -12.41
N SER A 43 7.84 -17.00 -11.54
CA SER A 43 8.01 -18.41 -11.93
C SER A 43 6.82 -18.95 -12.71
N VAL A 44 5.59 -18.62 -12.33
CA VAL A 44 4.37 -19.05 -13.03
C VAL A 44 4.35 -18.48 -14.44
N PHE A 45 4.71 -17.21 -14.61
CA PHE A 45 4.72 -16.53 -15.92
C PHE A 45 6.07 -16.66 -16.67
N LYS A 46 6.89 -17.65 -16.36
CA LYS A 46 8.19 -17.85 -17.00
C LYS A 46 8.10 -18.36 -18.45
N ASN A 47 6.93 -18.55 -18.99
CA ASN A 47 6.74 -18.96 -20.38
C ASN A 47 7.23 -17.87 -21.34
N GLN A 48 7.87 -18.26 -22.46
CA GLN A 48 8.41 -17.33 -23.46
C GLN A 48 7.36 -16.43 -24.13
N ASN A 49 6.10 -16.88 -24.14
CA ASN A 49 4.99 -16.10 -24.72
C ASN A 49 4.37 -15.10 -23.72
N ILE A 50 4.87 -15.02 -22.47
CA ILE A 50 4.30 -14.14 -21.46
C ILE A 50 5.32 -13.08 -21.08
N LYS A 51 4.96 -11.81 -21.36
CA LYS A 51 5.67 -10.63 -20.85
C LYS A 51 5.05 -10.28 -19.50
N TYR A 52 5.73 -10.62 -18.40
CA TYR A 52 5.24 -10.32 -17.05
C TYR A 52 5.91 -9.07 -16.50
N THR A 53 5.09 -8.07 -16.18
CA THR A 53 5.51 -6.82 -15.54
C THR A 53 4.65 -6.55 -14.31
N VAL A 54 5.18 -5.82 -13.35
CA VAL A 54 4.43 -5.33 -12.19
C VAL A 54 4.32 -3.81 -12.25
N ASN A 55 3.22 -3.28 -11.74
CA ASN A 55 3.04 -1.84 -11.56
C ASN A 55 2.13 -1.57 -10.35
N PRO A 56 2.51 -2.00 -9.12
CA PRO A 56 1.74 -1.60 -7.95
C PRO A 56 1.63 -0.07 -7.90
N VAL A 57 0.48 0.40 -7.42
CA VAL A 57 0.15 1.83 -7.50
C VAL A 57 0.18 2.51 -6.15
N MET A 58 0.44 3.81 -6.15
CA MET A 58 0.33 4.73 -5.03
C MET A 58 -0.80 5.71 -5.28
N GLY A 59 -1.59 5.97 -4.26
CA GLY A 59 -2.81 6.76 -4.29
C GLY A 59 -3.98 5.97 -3.71
N GLY A 60 -5.08 6.64 -3.44
CA GLY A 60 -6.30 6.05 -2.94
C GLY A 60 -7.41 6.07 -4.01
N PRO A 61 -8.66 5.74 -3.61
CA PRO A 61 -9.81 5.72 -4.53
C PRO A 61 -10.01 7.02 -5.31
N VAL A 62 -9.86 8.18 -4.65
CA VAL A 62 -10.01 9.49 -5.32
C VAL A 62 -9.00 9.65 -6.45
N GLN A 63 -7.71 9.39 -6.18
CA GLN A 63 -6.68 9.47 -7.23
C GLN A 63 -6.88 8.43 -8.33
N SER A 64 -7.50 7.30 -8.01
CA SER A 64 -7.86 6.27 -9.00
C SER A 64 -8.98 6.74 -9.92
N GLU A 65 -10.03 7.35 -9.38
CA GLU A 65 -11.15 7.91 -10.14
C GLU A 65 -10.71 9.06 -11.05
N GLU A 66 -9.78 9.88 -10.56
CA GLU A 66 -9.20 11.01 -11.30
C GLU A 66 -8.14 10.56 -12.34
N GLY A 67 -7.73 9.29 -12.35
CA GLY A 67 -6.68 8.80 -13.25
C GLY A 67 -5.28 9.36 -12.94
N VAL A 68 -5.01 9.71 -11.68
CA VAL A 68 -3.75 10.37 -11.26
C VAL A 68 -2.89 9.54 -10.31
N LEU A 69 -3.04 8.21 -10.34
CA LEU A 69 -2.21 7.32 -9.53
C LEU A 69 -0.71 7.46 -9.88
N GLY A 70 0.15 7.11 -8.93
CA GLY A 70 1.58 6.90 -9.18
C GLY A 70 1.85 5.41 -9.43
N GLY A 71 2.46 5.06 -10.57
CA GLY A 71 2.84 3.70 -10.91
C GLY A 71 4.27 3.39 -10.51
N ILE A 72 4.52 2.22 -9.93
CA ILE A 72 5.86 1.70 -9.57
C ILE A 72 6.15 0.51 -10.49
N TRP A 73 6.68 0.79 -11.67
CA TRP A 73 6.87 -0.24 -12.69
C TRP A 73 8.16 -1.04 -12.50
N GLY A 74 8.08 -2.36 -12.82
CA GLY A 74 9.21 -3.26 -12.93
C GLY A 74 8.95 -4.44 -13.85
N GLY A 75 9.95 -4.80 -14.64
CA GLY A 75 9.83 -5.86 -15.65
C GLY A 75 11.08 -5.96 -16.52
N ASN A 76 10.93 -6.60 -17.69
CA ASN A 76 11.96 -6.53 -18.72
C ASN A 76 11.97 -5.11 -19.33
N PRO A 77 13.11 -4.43 -19.43
CA PRO A 77 13.18 -3.06 -19.97
C PRO A 77 12.49 -2.87 -21.33
N ASN A 78 12.48 -3.90 -22.19
CA ASN A 78 11.83 -3.85 -23.50
C ASN A 78 10.31 -3.75 -23.43
N ASP A 79 9.71 -4.15 -22.29
CA ASP A 79 8.25 -4.16 -22.09
C ASP A 79 7.72 -2.85 -21.48
N PHE A 80 8.62 -1.92 -21.12
CA PHE A 80 8.25 -0.68 -20.42
C PHE A 80 7.34 0.21 -21.27
N GLU A 81 7.74 0.51 -22.49
CA GLU A 81 6.95 1.41 -23.37
C GLU A 81 5.62 0.78 -23.80
N GLU A 82 5.54 -0.54 -23.91
CA GLU A 82 4.29 -1.23 -24.16
C GLU A 82 3.37 -1.15 -22.92
N SER A 83 3.89 -1.43 -21.73
CA SER A 83 3.15 -1.31 -20.45
C SER A 83 2.61 0.09 -20.24
N LYS A 84 3.42 1.11 -20.52
CA LYS A 84 3.11 2.51 -20.33
C LYS A 84 1.86 2.97 -21.12
N LYS A 85 1.63 2.41 -22.32
CA LYS A 85 0.43 2.71 -23.13
C LYS A 85 -0.87 2.43 -22.38
N TYR A 86 -0.88 1.37 -21.56
CA TYR A 86 -2.05 1.01 -20.75
C TYR A 86 -2.09 1.75 -19.41
N LEU A 87 -0.92 1.92 -18.79
CA LEU A 87 -0.80 2.51 -17.45
C LEU A 87 -1.13 3.99 -17.42
N LEU A 88 -0.82 4.75 -18.48
CA LEU A 88 -1.12 6.19 -18.57
C LEU A 88 -2.63 6.52 -18.61
N ASN A 89 -3.51 5.51 -18.78
CA ASN A 89 -4.95 5.73 -18.68
C ASN A 89 -5.42 5.99 -17.23
N PHE A 90 -4.62 5.61 -16.21
CA PHE A 90 -4.98 5.76 -14.80
C PHE A 90 -3.80 6.16 -13.89
N CYS A 91 -2.59 6.22 -14.43
CA CYS A 91 -1.40 6.71 -13.73
C CYS A 91 -0.92 8.02 -14.34
N LYS A 92 -0.79 9.07 -13.52
CA LYS A 92 -0.19 10.35 -13.94
C LYS A 92 1.32 10.23 -14.16
N ASN A 93 1.98 9.49 -13.29
CA ASN A 93 3.42 9.25 -13.35
C ASN A 93 3.71 7.76 -13.19
N ILE A 94 4.69 7.26 -13.94
CA ILE A 94 5.15 5.88 -13.87
C ILE A 94 6.66 5.90 -13.65
N PHE A 95 7.10 5.33 -12.53
CA PHE A 95 8.50 5.28 -12.14
C PHE A 95 9.06 3.88 -12.43
N ASN A 96 10.08 3.81 -13.28
CA ASN A 96 10.73 2.55 -13.64
C ASN A 96 11.80 2.18 -12.60
N PHE A 97 11.54 1.13 -11.83
CA PHE A 97 12.46 0.57 -10.81
C PHE A 97 13.31 -0.58 -11.37
N GLY A 98 13.22 -0.88 -12.65
CA GLY A 98 13.98 -1.95 -13.30
C GLY A 98 13.31 -3.31 -13.17
N THR A 99 13.73 -4.15 -12.23
CA THR A 99 13.19 -5.52 -12.15
C THR A 99 11.87 -5.59 -11.38
N VAL A 100 11.12 -6.66 -11.61
CA VAL A 100 9.88 -6.99 -10.86
C VAL A 100 10.12 -6.93 -9.35
N GLU A 101 11.23 -7.50 -8.89
CA GLU A 101 11.57 -7.56 -7.47
C GLU A 101 11.82 -6.17 -6.88
N LYS A 102 12.55 -5.31 -7.60
CA LYS A 102 12.83 -3.93 -7.14
C LYS A 102 11.56 -3.09 -7.07
N ALA A 103 10.66 -3.22 -8.03
CA ALA A 103 9.39 -2.51 -8.01
C ALA A 103 8.49 -2.99 -6.83
N ALA A 104 8.40 -4.31 -6.60
CA ALA A 104 7.67 -4.85 -5.45
C ALA A 104 8.27 -4.37 -4.12
N GLN A 105 9.60 -4.37 -3.97
CA GLN A 105 10.28 -3.85 -2.78
C GLN A 105 10.06 -2.34 -2.59
N ALA A 106 10.12 -1.56 -3.67
CA ALA A 106 9.87 -0.11 -3.62
C ALA A 106 8.44 0.18 -3.16
N LYS A 107 7.45 -0.60 -3.63
CA LYS A 107 6.07 -0.51 -3.15
C LYS A 107 5.96 -0.77 -1.65
N LEU A 108 6.58 -1.83 -1.15
CA LEU A 108 6.56 -2.15 0.28
C LEU A 108 7.25 -1.09 1.13
N LEU A 109 8.39 -0.55 0.68
CA LEU A 109 9.07 0.55 1.38
C LEU A 109 8.24 1.85 1.38
N SER A 110 7.54 2.14 0.28
CA SER A 110 6.63 3.27 0.23
C SER A 110 5.44 3.09 1.19
N ASN A 111 4.90 1.86 1.28
CA ASN A 111 3.84 1.54 2.25
C ASN A 111 4.38 1.56 3.69
N PHE A 112 5.61 1.12 3.95
CA PHE A 112 6.25 1.24 5.26
C PHE A 112 6.23 2.70 5.75
N LEU A 113 6.73 3.64 4.96
CA LEU A 113 6.70 5.06 5.32
C LEU A 113 5.27 5.56 5.54
N SER A 114 4.36 5.25 4.62
CA SER A 114 2.97 5.70 4.66
C SER A 114 2.21 5.16 5.88
N LEU A 115 2.33 3.86 6.17
CA LEU A 115 1.58 3.21 7.25
C LEU A 115 2.11 3.62 8.63
N LEU A 116 3.43 3.76 8.82
CA LEU A 116 3.98 4.27 10.08
C LEU A 116 3.54 5.72 10.32
N THR A 117 3.62 6.57 9.29
CA THR A 117 3.13 7.95 9.40
C THR A 117 1.65 7.97 9.77
N THR A 118 0.82 7.14 9.14
CA THR A 118 -0.62 7.05 9.43
C THR A 118 -0.86 6.58 10.87
N THR A 119 -0.14 5.56 11.35
CA THR A 119 -0.21 5.09 12.74
C THR A 119 0.10 6.22 13.73
N THR A 120 1.18 6.96 13.47
CA THR A 120 1.57 8.10 14.30
C THR A 120 0.49 9.19 14.30
N VAL A 121 -0.12 9.49 13.15
CA VAL A 121 -1.21 10.47 13.06
C VAL A 121 -2.45 10.01 13.85
N ILE A 122 -2.81 8.74 13.80
CA ILE A 122 -3.94 8.21 14.60
C ILE A 122 -3.66 8.42 16.09
N GLU A 123 -2.48 8.06 16.57
CA GLU A 123 -2.10 8.23 17.97
C GLU A 123 -1.94 9.70 18.37
N PHE A 124 -1.52 10.58 17.46
CA PHE A 124 -1.52 12.02 17.66
C PHE A 124 -2.94 12.55 18.00
N PHE A 125 -3.97 12.15 17.26
CA PHE A 125 -5.36 12.52 17.54
C PHE A 125 -5.86 11.92 18.86
N ARG A 126 -5.57 10.64 19.12
CA ARG A 126 -5.96 9.96 20.38
C ARG A 126 -5.31 10.60 21.60
N SER A 127 -4.01 10.90 21.50
CA SER A 127 -3.26 11.55 22.59
C SER A 127 -3.75 12.97 22.85
N ALA A 128 -4.07 13.73 21.82
CA ALA A 128 -4.65 15.07 21.98
C ALA A 128 -5.97 15.01 22.75
N LYS A 129 -6.86 14.05 22.40
CA LYS A 129 -8.13 13.82 23.11
C LYS A 129 -7.89 13.43 24.57
N GLN A 130 -6.93 12.52 24.84
CA GLN A 130 -6.61 12.08 26.21
C GLN A 130 -6.05 13.19 27.08
N LEU A 131 -5.28 14.10 26.48
CA LEU A 131 -4.63 15.21 27.16
C LEU A 131 -5.46 16.49 27.20
N ASP A 132 -6.71 16.44 26.70
CA ASP A 132 -7.62 17.61 26.59
C ASP A 132 -6.99 18.79 25.83
N ILE A 133 -6.24 18.48 24.76
CA ILE A 133 -5.62 19.48 23.89
C ILE A 133 -6.56 19.76 22.71
N ASP A 134 -6.76 21.04 22.38
CA ASP A 134 -7.53 21.45 21.20
C ASP A 134 -6.86 20.91 19.92
N ILE A 135 -7.48 19.93 19.32
CA ILE A 135 -6.97 19.23 18.15
C ILE A 135 -6.94 20.14 16.90
N ASN A 136 -7.83 21.13 16.80
CA ASN A 136 -7.83 22.05 15.66
C ASN A 136 -6.57 22.90 15.68
N LEU A 137 -6.26 23.54 16.82
CA LEU A 137 -5.04 24.31 17.00
C LEU A 137 -3.79 23.44 16.85
N LEU A 138 -3.84 22.23 17.41
CA LEU A 138 -2.70 21.31 17.34
C LEU A 138 -2.42 20.87 15.89
N CYS A 139 -3.43 20.63 15.08
CA CYS A 139 -3.28 20.33 13.65
C CYS A 139 -2.68 21.50 12.86
N GLU A 140 -3.09 22.74 13.17
CA GLU A 140 -2.50 23.93 12.54
C GLU A 140 -0.99 24.05 12.84
N VAL A 141 -0.61 23.85 14.11
CA VAL A 141 0.80 23.84 14.53
C VAL A 141 1.57 22.69 13.84
N ALA A 142 1.00 21.48 13.81
CA ALA A 142 1.66 20.33 13.20
C ALA A 142 1.90 20.51 11.69
N LYS A 143 0.98 21.20 10.99
CA LYS A 143 1.12 21.52 9.56
C LYS A 143 2.28 22.51 9.27
N LEU A 144 2.70 23.30 10.25
CA LEU A 144 3.86 24.21 10.10
C LEU A 144 5.20 23.51 10.28
N GLY A 145 5.23 22.35 10.90
CA GLY A 145 6.44 21.61 11.23
C GLY A 145 6.70 20.40 10.33
N SER A 146 7.75 19.67 10.68
CA SER A 146 8.14 18.42 9.99
C SER A 146 7.14 17.27 10.16
N GLY A 147 6.16 17.39 11.04
CA GLY A 147 5.06 16.44 11.17
C GLY A 147 4.01 16.55 10.06
N ASN A 148 4.08 17.59 9.21
CA ASN A 148 3.20 17.73 8.08
C ASN A 148 3.38 16.56 7.08
N SER A 149 2.26 15.94 6.72
CA SER A 149 2.26 14.78 5.82
C SER A 149 0.92 14.63 5.10
N GLY A 150 0.93 13.93 3.97
CA GLY A 150 -0.30 13.59 3.26
C GLY A 150 -1.29 12.76 4.10
N ALA A 151 -0.81 11.97 5.07
CA ALA A 151 -1.67 11.25 6.00
C ALA A 151 -2.34 12.22 6.98
N LEU A 152 -1.58 13.15 7.59
CA LEU A 152 -2.13 14.18 8.48
C LEU A 152 -3.21 15.00 7.76
N GLY A 153 -2.93 15.49 6.55
CA GLY A 153 -3.90 16.28 5.78
C GLY A 153 -5.20 15.51 5.57
N ARG A 154 -5.13 14.31 4.96
CA ARG A 154 -6.33 13.51 4.65
C ARG A 154 -7.15 13.11 5.89
N ILE A 155 -6.50 12.80 7.01
CA ILE A 155 -7.20 12.45 8.23
C ILE A 155 -7.80 13.71 8.85
N ALA A 156 -7.03 14.79 9.02
CA ALA A 156 -7.49 16.03 9.62
C ALA A 156 -8.65 16.67 8.87
N ASP A 157 -8.60 16.72 7.54
CA ASP A 157 -9.65 17.33 6.70
C ASP A 157 -11.05 16.77 6.96
N LYS A 158 -11.13 15.54 7.46
CA LYS A 158 -12.41 14.90 7.83
C LYS A 158 -12.60 14.77 9.34
N ALA A 159 -11.57 14.32 10.07
CA ALA A 159 -11.68 14.03 11.50
C ALA A 159 -12.03 15.28 12.32
N LEU A 160 -11.56 16.48 11.93
CA LEU A 160 -11.93 17.76 12.57
C LEU A 160 -13.41 18.11 12.42
N HIS A 161 -14.13 17.45 11.52
CA HIS A 161 -15.58 17.58 11.31
C HIS A 161 -16.35 16.35 11.78
N GLY A 162 -15.72 15.44 12.57
CA GLY A 162 -16.36 14.24 13.09
C GLY A 162 -16.50 13.08 12.10
N ASP A 163 -15.90 13.18 10.88
CA ASP A 163 -15.85 12.09 9.92
C ASP A 163 -14.46 11.43 9.95
N TYR A 164 -14.38 10.24 10.55
CA TYR A 164 -13.13 9.48 10.69
C TYR A 164 -12.81 8.59 9.49
N LYS A 165 -13.40 8.82 8.33
CA LYS A 165 -13.15 8.06 7.09
C LYS A 165 -12.17 8.76 6.13
N GLY A 166 -11.24 9.54 6.67
CA GLY A 166 -10.26 10.31 5.89
C GLY A 166 -9.16 9.47 5.25
N TYR A 167 -8.87 8.29 5.79
CA TYR A 167 -7.86 7.39 5.23
C TYR A 167 -8.49 6.05 4.85
N VAL A 168 -8.81 5.89 3.55
CA VAL A 168 -9.58 4.76 3.01
C VAL A 168 -8.69 3.54 2.81
N PHE A 169 -8.32 2.89 3.93
CA PHE A 169 -7.56 1.65 3.95
C PHE A 169 -7.93 0.86 5.21
N SER A 170 -8.32 -0.42 5.08
CA SER A 170 -8.80 -1.20 6.22
C SER A 170 -7.66 -1.69 7.11
N VAL A 171 -7.98 -1.98 8.38
CA VAL A 171 -7.05 -2.60 9.33
C VAL A 171 -6.51 -3.92 8.79
N ASN A 172 -7.36 -4.79 8.23
CA ASN A 172 -6.93 -6.06 7.64
C ASN A 172 -5.93 -5.88 6.48
N ASN A 173 -6.16 -4.92 5.58
CA ASN A 173 -5.23 -4.64 4.48
C ASN A 173 -3.92 -4.03 5.00
N THR A 174 -4.00 -3.20 6.04
CA THR A 174 -2.82 -2.62 6.69
C THR A 174 -1.96 -3.71 7.31
N LEU A 175 -2.56 -4.63 8.05
CA LEU A 175 -1.85 -5.78 8.64
C LEU A 175 -1.20 -6.67 7.59
N LYS A 176 -1.92 -6.95 6.50
CA LYS A 176 -1.34 -7.70 5.38
C LYS A 176 -0.08 -7.02 4.83
N ASP A 177 -0.14 -5.71 4.56
CA ASP A 177 1.00 -4.98 4.02
C ASP A 177 2.14 -4.87 5.03
N LEU A 178 1.85 -4.65 6.32
CA LEU A 178 2.87 -4.65 7.38
C LEU A 178 3.52 -6.02 7.55
N THR A 179 2.77 -7.12 7.38
CA THR A 179 3.34 -8.48 7.39
C THR A 179 4.37 -8.65 6.25
N TYR A 180 4.03 -8.20 5.05
CA TYR A 180 4.95 -8.23 3.90
C TYR A 180 6.18 -7.34 4.11
N ILE A 181 5.98 -6.16 4.71
CA ILE A 181 7.04 -5.21 5.05
C ILE A 181 7.97 -5.82 6.11
N ASN A 182 7.41 -6.42 7.15
CA ASN A 182 8.19 -7.04 8.23
C ASN A 182 9.07 -8.19 7.70
N ASP A 183 8.54 -9.03 6.80
CA ASP A 183 9.34 -10.07 6.15
C ASP A 183 10.45 -9.48 5.26
N LEU A 184 10.15 -8.39 4.54
CA LEU A 184 11.15 -7.69 3.72
C LEU A 184 12.28 -7.10 4.57
N LEU A 185 11.97 -6.57 5.76
CA LEU A 185 12.88 -5.82 6.63
C LEU A 185 13.52 -6.66 7.74
N LYS A 186 13.27 -7.97 7.82
CA LYS A 186 13.70 -8.87 8.90
C LYS A 186 15.21 -8.85 9.21
N ASP A 187 16.03 -8.50 8.22
CA ASP A 187 17.48 -8.39 8.38
C ASP A 187 17.93 -6.94 8.70
N SER A 188 16.97 -6.01 8.88
CA SER A 188 17.18 -4.58 9.17
C SER A 188 16.63 -4.23 10.54
N SER A 189 17.39 -4.48 11.61
CA SER A 189 16.92 -4.50 13.00
C SER A 189 16.03 -3.32 13.43
N ASN A 190 16.41 -2.08 13.13
CA ASN A 190 15.64 -0.89 13.54
C ASN A 190 14.36 -0.72 12.69
N ALA A 191 14.42 -0.96 11.38
CA ALA A 191 13.27 -0.85 10.50
C ALA A 191 12.25 -1.97 10.78
N GLU A 192 12.72 -3.20 11.08
CA GLU A 192 11.86 -4.30 11.52
C GLU A 192 11.13 -3.96 12.82
N GLN A 193 11.84 -3.41 13.82
CA GLN A 193 11.23 -3.00 15.09
C GLN A 193 10.11 -1.98 14.90
N LEU A 194 10.33 -0.96 14.06
CA LEU A 194 9.31 0.04 13.74
C LEU A 194 8.09 -0.58 13.06
N SER A 195 8.31 -1.49 12.10
CA SER A 195 7.23 -2.23 11.44
C SER A 195 6.44 -3.07 12.44
N ARG A 196 7.12 -3.75 13.36
CA ARG A 196 6.50 -4.59 14.39
C ARG A 196 5.66 -3.79 15.38
N ILE A 197 6.11 -2.59 15.76
CA ILE A 197 5.32 -1.68 16.61
C ILE A 197 3.99 -1.34 15.92
N ALA A 198 4.03 -0.96 14.64
CA ALA A 198 2.82 -0.67 13.89
C ALA A 198 1.92 -1.92 13.71
N MET A 199 2.51 -3.10 13.50
CA MET A 199 1.74 -4.36 13.44
C MET A 199 0.98 -4.60 14.73
N ASN A 200 1.63 -4.52 15.90
CA ASN A 200 1.00 -4.75 17.19
C ASN A 200 -0.17 -3.79 17.45
N PHE A 201 -0.06 -2.56 16.99
CA PHE A 201 -1.14 -1.57 17.06
C PHE A 201 -2.39 -2.04 16.31
N TYR A 202 -2.24 -2.50 15.08
CA TYR A 202 -3.36 -2.96 14.26
C TYR A 202 -3.83 -4.37 14.62
N ASP A 203 -2.96 -5.25 15.13
CA ASP A 203 -3.37 -6.55 15.66
C ASP A 203 -4.30 -6.38 16.86
N SER A 204 -3.97 -5.48 17.79
CA SER A 204 -4.83 -5.14 18.92
C SER A 204 -6.21 -4.66 18.47
N ALA A 205 -6.27 -3.80 17.44
CA ALA A 205 -7.54 -3.33 16.89
C ALA A 205 -8.34 -4.46 16.22
N LYS A 206 -7.66 -5.33 15.47
CA LYS A 206 -8.28 -6.49 14.83
C LYS A 206 -8.87 -7.47 15.84
N ASP A 207 -8.16 -7.75 16.93
CA ASP A 207 -8.61 -8.65 18.00
C ASP A 207 -9.87 -8.12 18.71
N LYS A 208 -10.10 -6.80 18.68
CA LYS A 208 -11.32 -6.16 19.13
C LYS A 208 -12.44 -6.09 18.08
N GLY A 209 -12.25 -6.74 16.93
CA GLY A 209 -13.27 -6.82 15.87
C GLY A 209 -13.24 -5.67 14.86
N PHE A 210 -12.21 -4.82 14.86
CA PHE A 210 -12.11 -3.68 13.95
C PHE A 210 -11.37 -3.97 12.63
N GLY A 211 -11.20 -5.24 12.26
CA GLY A 211 -10.45 -5.63 11.07
C GLY A 211 -10.92 -5.00 9.76
N ASP A 212 -12.23 -4.84 9.57
CA ASP A 212 -12.82 -4.27 8.36
C ASP A 212 -13.03 -2.75 8.45
N HIS A 213 -12.77 -2.13 9.61
CA HIS A 213 -12.79 -0.67 9.74
C HIS A 213 -11.62 -0.03 9.00
N LEU A 214 -11.83 1.23 8.57
CA LEU A 214 -10.73 2.05 8.07
C LEU A 214 -9.80 2.44 9.22
N VAL A 215 -8.49 2.49 8.94
CA VAL A 215 -7.51 2.77 9.99
C VAL A 215 -7.75 4.11 10.69
N SER A 216 -8.23 5.13 9.99
CA SER A 216 -8.55 6.43 10.61
C SER A 216 -9.78 6.40 11.52
N GLU A 217 -10.67 5.41 11.40
CA GLU A 217 -11.78 5.23 12.36
C GLU A 217 -11.29 4.78 13.74
N LEU A 218 -10.06 4.25 13.83
CA LEU A 218 -9.44 3.84 15.10
C LEU A 218 -9.19 5.03 16.06
N ILE A 219 -9.24 6.26 15.59
CA ILE A 219 -9.14 7.47 16.42
C ILE A 219 -10.20 7.45 17.54
N GLU A 220 -11.38 6.89 17.27
CA GLU A 220 -12.50 6.83 18.24
C GLU A 220 -12.72 5.45 18.86
N LYS A 221 -11.93 4.46 18.53
CA LYS A 221 -12.10 3.11 19.03
C LYS A 221 -11.24 2.86 20.28
N GLU A 222 -11.77 2.07 21.20
CA GLU A 222 -11.01 1.55 22.36
C GLU A 222 -10.54 0.11 22.03
N TYR A 223 -9.21 -0.08 21.99
CA TYR A 223 -8.59 -1.38 21.70
C TYR A 223 -7.21 -1.50 22.34
#